data_34a3d451c3cd34898e8bd9e2c7c15b13
#
_entry.id   34a3d451c3cd34898e8bd9e2c7c15b13
#
_cell.length_a   1.000
_cell.length_b   1.000
_cell.length_c   1.000
_cell.angle_alpha   90.00
_cell.angle_beta   90.00
_cell.angle_gamma   90.00
#
_symmetry.space_group_name_H-M   'P 1'
#
loop_
_entity.id
_entity.type
_entity.pdbx_description
1 polymer ?
#
loop_
_entity_poly.entity_id
_entity_poly.type
_entity_poly.pdbx_seq_one_letter_code
_entity_poly.pdbx_strand_id
1 'polypeptide(L)'
;MKYPKFLPKNGTIGFVAPSFGCATEPYYSAFMHALDKFHKLGYQTKLGPNCLVEKGIGISNAPKECGAELNEAYCDGESDVLISCGGGELMCEVLPYMDFERMKKAAPKWYMGFSDNTNFTFLSATYLDVAAIYGPCAAAFGMEPWHESVKDAFDVLTGEIHRVSGYELWEREGTKDEEHPLEPYNVTEPVVIHSFIPESRSEASQLHEVLTPQTIRLEGRLIGGCMDCLVNLLGTEFDHAKEFNERYKDEKIIWFLESCDLGIMAIRRAIWQMKHAGWFEHVGGFLIGRPLCFGEEAFGIDQYRAVTDLLAEYNVPVIMDLDIGHLAPMMPVVAGATAIVDVEGNNIQIEYTWK
;
A
#
# COMPACT_ATOMS: atom_id res chain seq x y z
N MET A 1 7.68 16.09 -5.83
CA MET A 1 6.71 14.99 -6.12
C MET A 1 5.76 15.42 -7.20
N LYS A 2 5.55 14.58 -8.19
CA LYS A 2 4.54 14.81 -9.23
C LYS A 2 3.26 14.09 -8.83
N TYR A 3 2.13 14.77 -8.93
CA TYR A 3 0.81 14.18 -8.75
C TYR A 3 0.17 13.97 -10.13
N PRO A 4 -0.16 12.71 -10.50
CA PRO A 4 -0.84 12.45 -11.77
C PRO A 4 -2.22 13.10 -11.83
N LYS A 5 -2.78 13.21 -13.03
CA LYS A 5 -4.17 13.64 -13.19
C LYS A 5 -5.09 12.54 -12.68
N PHE A 6 -6.12 12.92 -11.95
CA PHE A 6 -7.16 12.01 -11.51
C PHE A 6 -7.94 11.42 -12.69
N LEU A 7 -8.53 10.25 -12.48
CA LEU A 7 -9.39 9.60 -13.47
C LEU A 7 -10.58 10.52 -13.82
N PRO A 8 -10.66 11.04 -15.06
CA PRO A 8 -11.76 11.91 -15.43
C PRO A 8 -13.07 11.12 -15.63
N LYS A 9 -14.21 11.78 -15.56
CA LYS A 9 -15.50 11.18 -15.92
C LYS A 9 -15.43 10.63 -17.35
N ASN A 10 -15.92 9.40 -17.55
CA ASN A 10 -15.83 8.64 -18.81
C ASN A 10 -14.39 8.35 -19.26
N GLY A 11 -13.41 8.47 -18.38
CA GLY A 11 -12.02 8.15 -18.66
C GLY A 11 -11.78 6.66 -18.84
N THR A 12 -10.54 6.31 -19.17
CA THR A 12 -10.11 4.92 -19.41
C THR A 12 -9.26 4.42 -18.25
N ILE A 13 -9.69 3.32 -17.65
CA ILE A 13 -8.92 2.58 -16.63
C ILE A 13 -8.11 1.50 -17.36
N GLY A 14 -6.79 1.57 -17.27
CA GLY A 14 -5.89 0.52 -17.72
C GLY A 14 -5.69 -0.52 -16.62
N PHE A 15 -5.73 -1.78 -16.97
CA PHE A 15 -5.42 -2.89 -16.09
C PHE A 15 -4.13 -3.55 -16.54
N VAL A 16 -3.26 -3.85 -15.58
CA VAL A 16 -1.96 -4.48 -15.81
C VAL A 16 -1.72 -5.59 -14.79
N ALA A 17 -0.92 -6.56 -15.13
CA ALA A 17 -0.59 -7.67 -14.26
C ALA A 17 0.93 -7.88 -14.15
N PRO A 18 1.67 -6.91 -13.59
CA PRO A 18 3.11 -7.08 -13.36
C PRO A 18 3.40 -8.09 -12.24
N SER A 19 2.43 -8.35 -11.40
CA SER A 19 2.38 -9.44 -10.42
C SER A 19 1.32 -10.46 -10.86
N PHE A 20 0.45 -11.02 -10.00
CA PHE A 20 -0.58 -11.95 -10.46
C PHE A 20 -1.58 -11.29 -11.41
N GLY A 21 -2.03 -12.10 -12.41
CA GLY A 21 -3.23 -11.81 -13.18
C GLY A 21 -4.50 -12.27 -12.45
N CYS A 22 -5.65 -12.10 -13.12
CA CYS A 22 -6.94 -12.60 -12.68
C CYS A 22 -7.37 -13.80 -13.56
N ALA A 23 -6.50 -14.82 -13.69
CA ALA A 23 -6.74 -15.96 -14.56
C ALA A 23 -7.53 -17.11 -13.89
N THR A 24 -7.51 -17.16 -12.56
CA THR A 24 -8.11 -18.23 -11.74
C THR A 24 -9.24 -17.71 -10.85
N GLU A 25 -10.15 -18.59 -10.44
CA GLU A 25 -11.18 -18.27 -9.45
C GLU A 25 -10.55 -18.14 -8.04
N PRO A 26 -11.11 -17.31 -7.18
CA PRO A 26 -12.30 -16.44 -7.36
C PRO A 26 -11.97 -15.11 -8.10
N TYR A 27 -10.71 -14.86 -8.42
CA TYR A 27 -10.26 -13.56 -8.95
C TYR A 27 -10.74 -13.30 -10.38
N TYR A 28 -10.91 -14.34 -11.20
CA TYR A 28 -11.42 -14.18 -12.56
C TYR A 28 -12.86 -13.64 -12.56
N SER A 29 -13.77 -14.30 -11.87
CA SER A 29 -15.17 -13.85 -11.80
C SER A 29 -15.29 -12.47 -11.14
N ALA A 30 -14.53 -12.21 -10.08
CA ALA A 30 -14.51 -10.92 -9.42
C ALA A 30 -13.99 -9.82 -10.35
N PHE A 31 -12.93 -10.05 -11.12
CA PHE A 31 -12.38 -9.09 -12.07
C PHE A 31 -13.34 -8.81 -13.22
N MET A 32 -13.96 -9.86 -13.79
CA MET A 32 -14.96 -9.67 -14.86
C MET A 32 -16.15 -8.85 -14.37
N HIS A 33 -16.59 -9.06 -13.13
CA HIS A 33 -17.64 -8.25 -12.51
C HIS A 33 -17.19 -6.80 -12.27
N ALA A 34 -15.93 -6.59 -11.86
CA ALA A 34 -15.37 -5.24 -11.73
C ALA A 34 -15.40 -4.47 -13.07
N LEU A 35 -15.02 -5.12 -14.17
CA LEU A 35 -15.07 -4.50 -15.50
C LEU A 35 -16.48 -4.08 -15.90
N ASP A 36 -17.48 -4.96 -15.68
CA ASP A 36 -18.89 -4.64 -15.92
C ASP A 36 -19.38 -3.47 -15.06
N LYS A 37 -18.95 -3.44 -13.80
CA LYS A 37 -19.26 -2.36 -12.86
C LYS A 37 -18.66 -1.02 -13.30
N PHE A 38 -17.41 -0.97 -13.74
CA PHE A 38 -16.78 0.24 -14.26
C PHE A 38 -17.49 0.73 -15.54
N HIS A 39 -17.88 -0.18 -16.43
CA HIS A 39 -18.67 0.18 -17.63
C HIS A 39 -20.03 0.77 -17.24
N LYS A 40 -20.73 0.20 -16.24
CA LYS A 40 -22.00 0.75 -15.73
C LYS A 40 -21.83 2.13 -15.10
N LEU A 41 -20.66 2.41 -14.50
CA LEU A 41 -20.31 3.73 -13.99
C LEU A 41 -19.87 4.72 -15.08
N GLY A 42 -19.78 4.27 -16.33
CA GLY A 42 -19.47 5.10 -17.51
C GLY A 42 -17.99 5.14 -17.88
N TYR A 43 -17.13 4.34 -17.24
CA TYR A 43 -15.70 4.29 -17.57
C TYR A 43 -15.40 3.30 -18.69
N GLN A 44 -14.36 3.60 -19.47
CA GLN A 44 -13.78 2.65 -20.41
C GLN A 44 -12.73 1.81 -19.70
N THR A 45 -12.50 0.59 -20.20
CA THR A 45 -11.49 -0.31 -19.64
C THR A 45 -10.53 -0.79 -20.75
N LYS A 46 -9.24 -0.82 -20.44
CA LYS A 46 -8.21 -1.38 -21.31
C LYS A 46 -7.43 -2.44 -20.56
N LEU A 47 -7.46 -3.68 -21.05
CA LEU A 47 -6.74 -4.79 -20.43
C LEU A 47 -5.37 -4.95 -21.08
N GLY A 48 -4.35 -5.05 -20.24
CA GLY A 48 -3.02 -5.49 -20.64
C GLY A 48 -3.02 -6.97 -21.04
N PRO A 49 -2.04 -7.42 -21.81
CA PRO A 49 -1.97 -8.80 -22.32
C PRO A 49 -1.82 -9.87 -21.23
N ASN A 50 -1.36 -9.51 -20.03
CA ASN A 50 -1.13 -10.45 -18.94
C ASN A 50 -2.27 -10.52 -17.92
N CYS A 51 -3.31 -9.67 -18.03
CA CYS A 51 -4.38 -9.59 -17.03
C CYS A 51 -5.08 -10.93 -16.77
N LEU A 52 -5.18 -11.81 -17.78
CA LEU A 52 -5.80 -13.13 -17.70
C LEU A 52 -4.79 -14.25 -17.99
N VAL A 53 -3.54 -14.08 -17.57
CA VAL A 53 -2.45 -15.05 -17.75
C VAL A 53 -1.96 -15.55 -16.40
N GLU A 54 -1.67 -16.86 -16.33
CA GLU A 54 -1.08 -17.55 -15.19
C GLU A 54 -0.02 -18.52 -15.70
N LYS A 55 1.14 -18.00 -16.10
CA LYS A 55 2.26 -18.78 -16.66
C LYS A 55 3.58 -18.54 -15.93
N GLY A 56 3.65 -17.45 -15.14
CA GLY A 56 4.82 -17.09 -14.35
C GLY A 56 4.90 -17.86 -13.03
N ILE A 57 6.03 -17.74 -12.37
CA ILE A 57 6.21 -18.21 -11.00
C ILE A 57 5.95 -17.06 -10.08
N GLY A 58 4.85 -17.11 -9.30
CA GLY A 58 4.49 -16.03 -8.38
C GLY A 58 4.10 -14.69 -9.03
N ILE A 59 3.99 -14.64 -10.36
CA ILE A 59 3.57 -13.51 -11.19
C ILE A 59 2.78 -14.01 -12.40
N SER A 60 2.13 -13.12 -13.15
CA SER A 60 1.22 -13.49 -14.25
C SER A 60 1.91 -14.19 -15.42
N ASN A 61 3.09 -13.73 -15.82
CA ASN A 61 3.83 -14.23 -16.98
C ASN A 61 5.35 -14.23 -16.67
N ALA A 62 6.20 -14.48 -17.66
CA ALA A 62 7.63 -14.31 -17.48
C ALA A 62 7.97 -12.85 -17.09
N PRO A 63 8.98 -12.61 -16.25
CA PRO A 63 9.31 -11.25 -15.76
C PRO A 63 9.48 -10.21 -16.87
N LYS A 64 10.09 -10.60 -17.99
CA LYS A 64 10.26 -9.72 -19.15
C LYS A 64 8.93 -9.29 -19.78
N GLU A 65 7.97 -10.20 -19.87
CA GLU A 65 6.65 -9.92 -20.44
C GLU A 65 5.82 -9.02 -19.50
N CYS A 66 5.94 -9.25 -18.19
CA CYS A 66 5.31 -8.41 -17.18
C CYS A 66 5.90 -6.98 -17.19
N GLY A 67 7.22 -6.85 -17.29
CA GLY A 67 7.89 -5.55 -17.41
C GLY A 67 7.54 -4.82 -18.71
N ALA A 68 7.46 -5.53 -19.83
CA ALA A 68 7.08 -4.95 -21.11
C ALA A 68 5.63 -4.41 -21.07
N GLU A 69 4.68 -5.15 -20.49
CA GLU A 69 3.30 -4.69 -20.29
C GLU A 69 3.25 -3.40 -19.50
N LEU A 70 3.91 -3.36 -18.33
CA LEU A 70 3.87 -2.18 -17.48
C LEU A 70 4.55 -0.98 -18.14
N ASN A 71 5.68 -1.17 -18.85
CA ASN A 71 6.35 -0.13 -19.61
C ASN A 71 5.42 0.51 -20.65
N GLU A 72 4.72 -0.32 -21.44
CA GLU A 72 3.81 0.18 -22.48
C GLU A 72 2.60 0.85 -21.86
N ALA A 73 1.91 0.20 -20.90
CA ALA A 73 0.70 0.74 -20.30
C ALA A 73 0.96 2.05 -19.53
N TYR A 74 2.13 2.18 -18.87
CA TYR A 74 2.47 3.42 -18.18
C TYR A 74 2.78 4.57 -19.14
N CYS A 75 3.45 4.27 -20.26
CA CYS A 75 3.94 5.28 -21.19
C CYS A 75 2.99 5.58 -22.35
N ASP A 76 1.97 4.77 -22.59
CA ASP A 76 0.97 5.05 -23.62
C ASP A 76 0.01 6.18 -23.23
N GLY A 77 -0.74 6.69 -24.19
CA GLY A 77 -1.79 7.68 -23.97
C GLY A 77 -3.21 7.10 -23.99
N GLU A 78 -3.35 5.77 -23.90
CA GLU A 78 -4.62 5.09 -24.09
C GLU A 78 -5.40 4.84 -22.80
N SER A 79 -4.74 4.95 -21.65
CA SER A 79 -5.37 4.89 -20.33
C SER A 79 -5.02 6.12 -19.49
N ASP A 80 -5.96 6.60 -18.68
CA ASP A 80 -5.79 7.74 -17.80
C ASP A 80 -5.10 7.33 -16.49
N VAL A 81 -5.41 6.13 -15.99
CA VAL A 81 -4.90 5.56 -14.74
C VAL A 81 -4.63 4.07 -14.93
N LEU A 82 -3.83 3.47 -14.04
CA LEU A 82 -3.54 2.03 -14.03
C LEU A 82 -3.96 1.41 -12.69
N ILE A 83 -4.60 0.24 -12.75
CA ILE A 83 -4.89 -0.62 -11.59
C ILE A 83 -4.26 -1.98 -11.85
N SER A 84 -3.49 -2.48 -10.86
CA SER A 84 -2.94 -3.84 -10.92
C SER A 84 -4.05 -4.87 -10.76
N CYS A 85 -3.97 -5.96 -11.52
CA CYS A 85 -4.92 -7.08 -11.44
C CYS A 85 -4.91 -7.75 -10.07
N GLY A 86 -3.71 -8.09 -9.57
CA GLY A 86 -3.53 -8.80 -8.30
C GLY A 86 -2.25 -8.40 -7.58
N GLY A 87 -2.11 -8.89 -6.36
CA GLY A 87 -0.84 -9.02 -5.67
C GLY A 87 -0.03 -10.18 -6.26
N GLY A 88 0.88 -10.78 -5.50
CA GLY A 88 1.70 -11.93 -5.93
C GLY A 88 2.94 -12.03 -5.05
N GLU A 89 4.02 -12.62 -5.62
CA GLU A 89 5.17 -13.01 -4.82
C GLU A 89 6.52 -12.46 -5.36
N LEU A 90 6.66 -12.34 -6.67
CA LEU A 90 7.96 -12.16 -7.30
C LEU A 90 8.01 -10.99 -8.30
N MET A 91 7.25 -9.92 -8.07
CA MET A 91 7.34 -8.72 -8.89
C MET A 91 8.74 -8.08 -8.80
N CYS A 92 9.52 -8.35 -7.78
CA CYS A 92 10.92 -7.92 -7.69
C CYS A 92 11.76 -8.43 -8.88
N GLU A 93 11.46 -9.62 -9.44
CA GLU A 93 12.13 -10.14 -10.64
C GLU A 93 11.73 -9.39 -11.92
N VAL A 94 10.65 -8.62 -11.90
CA VAL A 94 10.18 -7.80 -13.03
C VAL A 94 10.95 -6.49 -13.13
N LEU A 95 11.44 -5.95 -12.01
CA LEU A 95 12.10 -4.65 -11.92
C LEU A 95 13.25 -4.45 -12.91
N PRO A 96 14.14 -5.45 -13.18
CA PRO A 96 15.20 -5.30 -14.17
C PRO A 96 14.72 -5.11 -15.62
N TYR A 97 13.45 -5.41 -15.90
CA TYR A 97 12.82 -5.26 -17.22
C TYR A 97 11.95 -4.01 -17.33
N MET A 98 11.87 -3.19 -16.27
CA MET A 98 11.18 -1.91 -16.31
C MET A 98 12.07 -0.80 -16.86
N ASP A 99 11.54 -0.02 -17.79
CA ASP A 99 12.23 1.15 -18.37
C ASP A 99 11.86 2.41 -17.59
N PHE A 100 12.43 2.54 -16.40
CA PHE A 100 12.20 3.69 -15.51
C PHE A 100 12.61 5.02 -16.16
N GLU A 101 13.61 5.03 -17.05
CA GLU A 101 14.03 6.25 -17.75
C GLU A 101 13.02 6.70 -18.82
N ARG A 102 12.31 5.77 -19.44
CA ARG A 102 11.17 6.06 -20.30
C ARG A 102 9.99 6.56 -19.48
N MET A 103 9.69 5.91 -18.36
CA MET A 103 8.61 6.30 -17.45
C MET A 103 8.81 7.72 -16.88
N LYS A 104 10.03 8.11 -16.52
CA LYS A 104 10.35 9.48 -16.04
C LYS A 104 10.01 10.57 -17.08
N LYS A 105 10.09 10.23 -18.37
CA LYS A 105 9.81 11.16 -19.49
C LYS A 105 8.35 11.15 -19.90
N ALA A 106 7.59 10.12 -19.52
CA ALA A 106 6.16 10.03 -19.79
C ALA A 106 5.36 11.00 -18.91
N ALA A 107 4.12 11.24 -19.29
CA ALA A 107 3.16 11.92 -18.42
C ALA A 107 2.95 11.05 -17.16
N PRO A 108 2.99 11.62 -15.94
CA PRO A 108 2.76 10.85 -14.74
C PRO A 108 1.35 10.25 -14.74
N LYS A 109 1.23 9.00 -14.32
CA LYS A 109 -0.02 8.24 -14.32
C LYS A 109 -0.23 7.62 -12.95
N TRP A 110 -1.45 7.72 -12.40
CA TRP A 110 -1.79 7.00 -11.18
C TRP A 110 -1.66 5.49 -11.41
N TYR A 111 -0.97 4.86 -10.50
CA TYR A 111 -0.92 3.40 -10.37
C TYR A 111 -1.49 3.02 -9.02
N MET A 112 -2.40 2.05 -9.01
CA MET A 112 -3.01 1.51 -7.79
C MET A 112 -2.75 0.01 -7.69
N GLY A 113 -2.31 -0.42 -6.52
CA GLY A 113 -2.09 -1.81 -6.15
C GLY A 113 -1.44 -1.91 -4.78
N PHE A 114 -1.50 -3.08 -4.14
CA PHE A 114 -0.89 -3.34 -2.83
C PHE A 114 -0.15 -4.67 -2.82
N SER A 115 0.37 -5.10 -1.66
CA SER A 115 1.11 -6.34 -1.53
C SER A 115 2.37 -6.32 -2.40
N ASP A 116 2.58 -7.31 -3.27
CA ASP A 116 3.71 -7.39 -4.19
C ASP A 116 3.86 -6.14 -5.10
N ASN A 117 2.74 -5.41 -5.35
CA ASN A 117 2.77 -4.13 -6.05
C ASN A 117 3.53 -3.02 -5.31
N THR A 118 3.92 -3.24 -4.04
CA THR A 118 4.86 -2.38 -3.31
C THR A 118 6.12 -2.13 -4.13
N ASN A 119 6.59 -3.13 -4.86
CA ASN A 119 7.76 -3.00 -5.75
C ASN A 119 7.63 -1.81 -6.72
N PHE A 120 6.44 -1.54 -7.24
CA PHE A 120 6.24 -0.39 -8.13
C PHE A 120 5.71 0.86 -7.42
N THR A 121 4.78 0.75 -6.46
CA THR A 121 4.28 1.93 -5.75
C THR A 121 5.38 2.65 -4.97
N PHE A 122 6.30 1.88 -4.37
CA PHE A 122 7.48 2.43 -3.68
C PHE A 122 8.46 3.09 -4.65
N LEU A 123 8.80 2.44 -5.78
CA LEU A 123 9.71 2.99 -6.78
C LEU A 123 9.09 4.15 -7.57
N SER A 124 7.78 4.17 -7.75
CA SER A 124 7.08 5.33 -8.30
C SER A 124 7.35 6.58 -7.46
N ALA A 125 7.23 6.46 -6.13
CA ALA A 125 7.49 7.58 -5.22
C ALA A 125 8.98 7.88 -5.07
N THR A 126 9.82 6.86 -4.85
CA THR A 126 11.22 7.06 -4.49
C THR A 126 12.12 7.35 -5.69
N TYR A 127 11.88 6.68 -6.84
CA TYR A 127 12.72 6.79 -8.03
C TYR A 127 12.13 7.66 -9.12
N LEU A 128 10.85 7.47 -9.49
CA LEU A 128 10.19 8.29 -10.52
C LEU A 128 9.77 9.69 -10.03
N ASP A 129 9.68 9.86 -8.72
CA ASP A 129 9.16 11.07 -8.08
C ASP A 129 7.70 11.34 -8.46
N VAL A 130 6.90 10.29 -8.54
CA VAL A 130 5.48 10.28 -8.90
C VAL A 130 4.69 9.57 -7.80
N ALA A 131 3.63 10.21 -7.31
CA ALA A 131 2.75 9.60 -6.30
C ALA A 131 2.01 8.37 -6.87
N ALA A 132 1.81 7.36 -6.01
CA ALA A 132 1.08 6.12 -6.34
C ALA A 132 0.11 5.77 -5.21
N ILE A 133 -0.94 5.01 -5.52
CA ILE A 133 -1.95 4.61 -4.52
C ILE A 133 -1.65 3.19 -4.07
N TYR A 134 -1.24 3.04 -2.81
CA TYR A 134 -1.22 1.75 -2.11
C TYR A 134 -2.67 1.41 -1.72
N GLY A 135 -3.32 0.61 -2.53
CA GLY A 135 -4.76 0.37 -2.46
C GLY A 135 -5.18 -0.91 -3.17
N PRO A 136 -6.46 -1.27 -3.15
CA PRO A 136 -6.95 -2.55 -3.63
C PRO A 136 -6.60 -2.81 -5.10
N CYS A 137 -6.30 -4.09 -5.41
CA CYS A 137 -6.16 -4.57 -6.78
C CYS A 137 -7.53 -4.72 -7.46
N ALA A 138 -7.51 -4.89 -8.79
CA ALA A 138 -8.69 -4.83 -9.64
C ALA A 138 -9.82 -5.79 -9.23
N ALA A 139 -9.49 -7.03 -8.81
CA ALA A 139 -10.50 -8.01 -8.41
C ALA A 139 -11.31 -7.58 -7.17
N ALA A 140 -10.78 -6.71 -6.31
CA ALA A 140 -11.52 -6.19 -5.16
C ALA A 140 -12.73 -5.33 -5.56
N PHE A 141 -12.65 -4.65 -6.71
CA PHE A 141 -13.76 -3.84 -7.24
C PHE A 141 -14.91 -4.69 -7.80
N GLY A 142 -14.72 -6.01 -7.88
CA GLY A 142 -15.81 -6.95 -8.20
C GLY A 142 -16.73 -7.28 -7.03
N MET A 143 -16.34 -6.93 -5.82
CA MET A 143 -17.16 -7.13 -4.61
C MET A 143 -18.56 -6.51 -4.76
N GLU A 144 -19.59 -7.20 -4.25
CA GLU A 144 -20.99 -6.72 -4.31
C GLU A 144 -21.71 -6.94 -3.00
N PRO A 145 -22.16 -5.88 -2.29
CA PRO A 145 -21.88 -4.47 -2.58
C PRO A 145 -20.40 -4.10 -2.29
N TRP A 146 -19.93 -2.99 -2.84
CA TRP A 146 -18.62 -2.46 -2.44
C TRP A 146 -18.60 -2.15 -0.95
N HIS A 147 -17.58 -2.61 -0.27
CA HIS A 147 -17.23 -2.08 1.04
C HIS A 147 -16.79 -0.61 0.93
N GLU A 148 -16.97 0.17 1.98
CA GLU A 148 -16.58 1.59 2.03
C GLU A 148 -15.11 1.81 1.62
N SER A 149 -14.19 0.94 2.05
CA SER A 149 -12.76 1.03 1.69
C SER A 149 -12.47 0.90 0.19
N VAL A 150 -13.24 0.08 -0.52
CA VAL A 150 -13.14 -0.08 -1.98
C VAL A 150 -13.66 1.17 -2.67
N LYS A 151 -14.74 1.74 -2.14
CA LYS A 151 -15.29 3.01 -2.61
C LYS A 151 -14.30 4.15 -2.36
N ASP A 152 -13.71 4.25 -1.17
CA ASP A 152 -12.71 5.28 -0.83
C ASP A 152 -11.51 5.22 -1.77
N ALA A 153 -11.01 4.01 -2.08
CA ALA A 153 -9.92 3.85 -3.02
C ALA A 153 -10.27 4.36 -4.43
N PHE A 154 -11.50 4.12 -4.89
CA PHE A 154 -12.00 4.63 -6.15
C PHE A 154 -12.18 6.15 -6.11
N ASP A 155 -12.73 6.69 -5.02
CA ASP A 155 -12.95 8.12 -4.84
C ASP A 155 -11.61 8.91 -4.74
N VAL A 156 -10.56 8.32 -4.15
CA VAL A 156 -9.19 8.87 -4.21
C VAL A 156 -8.66 8.86 -5.65
N LEU A 157 -8.87 7.76 -6.40
CA LEU A 157 -8.39 7.65 -7.78
C LEU A 157 -9.08 8.65 -8.73
N THR A 158 -10.34 8.97 -8.49
CA THR A 158 -11.12 9.97 -9.24
C THR A 158 -10.90 11.40 -8.73
N GLY A 159 -10.30 11.57 -7.53
CA GLY A 159 -10.13 12.87 -6.88
C GLY A 159 -11.41 13.42 -6.25
N GLU A 160 -12.44 12.59 -6.08
CA GLU A 160 -13.69 12.96 -5.39
C GLU A 160 -13.42 13.23 -3.90
N ILE A 161 -12.46 12.49 -3.30
CA ILE A 161 -12.02 12.71 -1.93
C ILE A 161 -10.50 12.92 -1.87
N HIS A 162 -10.07 13.69 -0.88
CA HIS A 162 -8.66 13.88 -0.50
C HIS A 162 -8.42 13.52 0.97
N ARG A 163 -9.40 12.88 1.59
CA ARG A 163 -9.38 12.46 2.99
C ARG A 163 -9.99 11.08 3.10
N VAL A 164 -9.30 10.18 3.79
CA VAL A 164 -9.78 8.83 4.11
C VAL A 164 -9.79 8.63 5.62
N SER A 165 -10.70 7.82 6.10
CA SER A 165 -10.81 7.46 7.52
C SER A 165 -10.65 5.95 7.71
N GLY A 166 -10.23 5.53 8.90
CA GLY A 166 -10.29 4.12 9.30
C GLY A 166 -11.73 3.62 9.43
N TYR A 167 -11.90 2.33 9.56
CA TYR A 167 -13.19 1.65 9.61
C TYR A 167 -13.48 1.16 11.02
N GLU A 168 -14.74 0.80 11.30
CA GLU A 168 -15.15 0.36 12.66
C GLU A 168 -14.83 -1.11 12.91
N LEU A 169 -14.91 -1.93 11.86
CA LEU A 169 -14.75 -3.38 11.93
C LEU A 169 -13.73 -3.87 10.90
N TRP A 170 -13.06 -4.99 11.22
CA TRP A 170 -12.15 -5.67 10.31
C TRP A 170 -12.46 -7.17 10.19
N GLU A 171 -11.92 -7.79 9.15
CA GLU A 171 -12.12 -9.19 8.81
C GLU A 171 -10.94 -10.02 9.30
N ARG A 172 -11.21 -10.96 10.23
CA ARG A 172 -10.20 -11.94 10.66
C ARG A 172 -10.10 -13.12 9.70
N GLU A 173 -11.25 -13.55 9.18
CA GLU A 173 -11.35 -14.68 8.25
C GLU A 173 -12.29 -14.30 7.10
N GLY A 174 -11.76 -14.30 5.88
CA GLY A 174 -12.53 -14.04 4.68
C GLY A 174 -13.47 -15.20 4.33
N THR A 175 -14.60 -14.85 3.73
CA THR A 175 -15.59 -15.82 3.24
C THR A 175 -15.62 -15.93 1.72
N LYS A 176 -14.85 -15.10 1.04
CA LYS A 176 -14.73 -15.13 -0.42
C LYS A 176 -14.02 -16.40 -0.88
N ASP A 177 -14.66 -17.14 -1.76
CA ASP A 177 -14.15 -18.37 -2.35
C ASP A 177 -14.59 -18.51 -3.84
N GLU A 178 -14.33 -19.67 -4.45
CA GLU A 178 -14.67 -19.93 -5.85
C GLU A 178 -16.17 -19.99 -6.11
N GLU A 179 -16.99 -20.36 -5.10
CA GLU A 179 -18.45 -20.42 -5.19
C GLU A 179 -19.07 -19.03 -4.93
N HIS A 180 -18.38 -18.20 -4.15
CA HIS A 180 -18.80 -16.86 -3.73
C HIS A 180 -17.75 -15.78 -4.11
N PRO A 181 -17.44 -15.61 -5.40
CA PRO A 181 -16.33 -14.75 -5.85
C PRO A 181 -16.57 -13.24 -5.63
N LEU A 182 -17.82 -12.84 -5.41
CA LEU A 182 -18.20 -11.43 -5.23
C LEU A 182 -18.47 -11.07 -3.77
N GLU A 183 -18.30 -12.03 -2.86
CA GLU A 183 -18.60 -11.87 -1.44
C GLU A 183 -17.92 -10.64 -0.86
N PRO A 184 -18.64 -9.76 -0.12
CA PRO A 184 -18.03 -8.66 0.59
C PRO A 184 -17.18 -9.14 1.77
N TYR A 185 -16.37 -8.24 2.34
CA TYR A 185 -15.59 -8.55 3.53
C TYR A 185 -16.47 -9.01 4.70
N ASN A 186 -16.06 -10.08 5.36
CA ASN A 186 -16.70 -10.63 6.56
C ASN A 186 -16.19 -9.89 7.81
N VAL A 187 -16.49 -8.59 7.91
CA VAL A 187 -16.02 -7.74 9.00
C VAL A 187 -16.74 -8.05 10.30
N THR A 188 -16.07 -8.68 11.24
CA THR A 188 -16.63 -9.16 12.52
C THR A 188 -15.93 -8.61 13.75
N GLU A 189 -14.66 -8.21 13.61
CA GLU A 189 -13.83 -7.79 14.72
C GLU A 189 -13.81 -6.26 14.85
N PRO A 190 -13.94 -5.69 16.06
CA PRO A 190 -13.82 -4.26 16.24
C PRO A 190 -12.37 -3.80 16.00
N VAL A 191 -12.20 -2.65 15.34
CA VAL A 191 -10.90 -2.02 15.19
C VAL A 191 -10.44 -1.45 16.54
N VAL A 192 -9.23 -1.79 16.95
CA VAL A 192 -8.54 -1.22 18.11
C VAL A 192 -7.18 -0.70 17.64
N ILE A 193 -6.98 0.61 17.74
CA ILE A 193 -5.72 1.26 17.37
C ILE A 193 -4.84 1.40 18.60
N HIS A 194 -3.63 0.88 18.53
CA HIS A 194 -2.61 1.02 19.56
C HIS A 194 -1.64 2.14 19.18
N SER A 195 -1.62 3.19 20.00
CA SER A 195 -0.77 4.36 19.78
C SER A 195 0.35 4.42 20.80
N PHE A 196 1.59 4.47 20.34
CA PHE A 196 2.78 4.57 21.16
C PHE A 196 3.45 5.92 20.93
N ILE A 197 3.67 6.69 21.99
CA ILE A 197 4.29 8.02 21.92
C ILE A 197 5.56 8.09 22.77
N PRO A 198 6.48 9.01 22.41
CA PRO A 198 7.70 9.22 23.19
C PRO A 198 7.42 9.67 24.63
N GLU A 199 8.18 9.15 25.58
CA GLU A 199 8.13 9.57 26.96
C GLU A 199 8.87 10.90 27.16
N SER A 200 8.15 11.94 27.56
CA SER A 200 8.66 13.32 27.59
C SER A 200 9.76 13.62 28.62
N ARG A 201 10.18 12.64 29.44
CA ARG A 201 11.13 12.82 30.57
C ARG A 201 12.16 11.72 30.74
N SER A 202 12.29 10.78 29.82
CA SER A 202 13.25 9.69 29.91
C SER A 202 14.57 10.07 29.22
N GLU A 203 15.71 9.84 29.89
CA GLU A 203 17.04 9.93 29.25
C GLU A 203 17.26 8.80 28.24
N ALA A 204 16.48 7.72 28.32
CA ALA A 204 16.42 6.65 27.33
C ALA A 204 15.19 6.85 26.44
N SER A 205 15.37 6.77 25.12
CA SER A 205 14.26 6.82 24.16
C SER A 205 13.34 5.63 24.40
N GLN A 206 12.18 5.88 25.02
CA GLN A 206 11.15 4.89 25.29
C GLN A 206 9.82 5.36 24.72
N LEU A 207 9.06 4.42 24.21
CA LEU A 207 7.67 4.64 23.79
C LEU A 207 6.75 4.05 24.85
N HIS A 208 5.69 4.75 25.18
CA HIS A 208 4.63 4.25 26.04
C HIS A 208 3.30 4.25 25.29
N GLU A 209 2.49 3.27 25.57
CA GLU A 209 1.16 3.15 25.00
C GLU A 209 0.22 4.21 25.57
N VAL A 210 -0.56 4.82 24.71
CA VAL A 210 -1.58 5.80 25.06
C VAL A 210 -2.85 5.09 25.49
N LEU A 211 -3.12 5.05 26.80
CA LEU A 211 -4.29 4.36 27.37
C LEU A 211 -5.52 5.25 27.51
N THR A 212 -5.37 6.55 27.33
CA THR A 212 -6.50 7.51 27.38
C THR A 212 -6.62 8.25 26.07
N PRO A 213 -7.83 8.45 25.53
CA PRO A 213 -8.00 9.15 24.28
C PRO A 213 -7.33 10.53 24.30
N GLN A 214 -6.43 10.74 23.36
CA GLN A 214 -5.82 12.03 23.07
C GLN A 214 -5.59 12.10 21.56
N THR A 215 -5.62 13.30 21.00
CA THR A 215 -5.34 13.48 19.57
C THR A 215 -3.83 13.42 19.34
N ILE A 216 -3.42 12.52 18.45
CA ILE A 216 -2.04 12.45 17.94
C ILE A 216 -2.09 12.95 16.51
N ARG A 217 -1.32 14.00 16.22
CA ARG A 217 -1.24 14.60 14.88
C ARG A 217 0.15 14.43 14.30
N LEU A 218 0.21 13.85 13.12
CA LEU A 218 1.41 13.75 12.30
C LEU A 218 1.22 14.58 11.04
N GLU A 219 2.27 15.21 10.58
CA GLU A 219 2.29 15.93 9.30
C GLU A 219 3.59 15.59 8.58
N GLY A 220 3.50 15.13 7.33
CA GLY A 220 4.67 14.72 6.57
C GLY A 220 4.33 14.03 5.26
N ARG A 221 5.38 13.55 4.59
CA ARG A 221 5.29 12.82 3.34
C ARG A 221 5.21 11.32 3.60
N LEU A 222 4.18 10.69 3.06
CA LEU A 222 3.93 9.25 3.20
C LEU A 222 4.84 8.42 2.28
N ILE A 223 5.46 7.38 2.82
CA ILE A 223 6.18 6.38 2.05
C ILE A 223 6.11 5.02 2.76
N GLY A 224 6.13 3.93 2.02
CA GLY A 224 6.09 2.60 2.60
C GLY A 224 5.45 1.56 1.70
N GLY A 225 4.83 0.55 2.33
CA GLY A 225 4.19 -0.60 1.70
C GLY A 225 4.38 -1.88 2.48
N CYS A 226 4.30 -3.02 1.77
CA CYS A 226 4.51 -4.35 2.33
C CYS A 226 5.98 -4.59 2.64
N MET A 227 6.30 -4.90 3.90
CA MET A 227 7.67 -5.17 4.36
C MET A 227 8.27 -6.39 3.68
N ASP A 228 7.45 -7.39 3.32
CA ASP A 228 7.88 -8.59 2.58
C ASP A 228 8.56 -8.23 1.25
N CYS A 229 8.07 -7.17 0.60
CA CYS A 229 8.66 -6.64 -0.63
C CYS A 229 9.79 -5.65 -0.36
N LEU A 230 9.61 -4.74 0.59
CA LEU A 230 10.58 -3.67 0.89
C LEU A 230 11.95 -4.23 1.27
N VAL A 231 12.00 -5.31 2.06
CA VAL A 231 13.27 -5.94 2.46
C VAL A 231 14.06 -6.52 1.27
N ASN A 232 13.38 -6.88 0.18
CA ASN A 232 14.01 -7.40 -1.02
C ASN A 232 14.66 -6.28 -1.87
N LEU A 233 14.24 -5.04 -1.70
CA LEU A 233 14.83 -3.87 -2.39
C LEU A 233 16.12 -3.40 -1.73
N LEU A 234 16.28 -3.64 -0.42
CA LEU A 234 17.40 -3.17 0.37
C LEU A 234 18.76 -3.63 -0.19
N GLY A 235 19.63 -2.67 -0.50
CA GLY A 235 20.98 -2.92 -0.99
C GLY A 235 21.04 -3.39 -2.45
N THR A 236 19.93 -3.38 -3.17
CA THR A 236 19.87 -3.60 -4.62
C THR A 236 19.97 -2.26 -5.36
N GLU A 237 20.09 -2.31 -6.68
CA GLU A 237 20.03 -1.11 -7.54
C GLU A 237 18.67 -0.37 -7.49
N PHE A 238 17.65 -0.99 -6.88
CA PHE A 238 16.31 -0.44 -6.68
C PHE A 238 16.11 0.21 -5.30
N ASP A 239 17.15 0.25 -4.45
CA ASP A 239 17.11 0.92 -3.15
C ASP A 239 17.31 2.44 -3.31
N HIS A 240 16.20 3.16 -3.47
CA HIS A 240 16.19 4.62 -3.61
C HIS A 240 15.63 5.36 -2.38
N ALA A 241 15.54 4.69 -1.22
CA ALA A 241 15.00 5.30 -0.01
C ALA A 241 15.85 6.47 0.49
N LYS A 242 17.19 6.36 0.43
CA LYS A 242 18.08 7.44 0.86
C LYS A 242 18.00 8.68 -0.02
N GLU A 243 17.94 8.48 -1.33
CA GLU A 243 17.78 9.59 -2.28
C GLU A 243 16.42 10.28 -2.11
N PHE A 244 15.39 9.53 -1.78
CA PHE A 244 14.08 10.08 -1.44
C PHE A 244 14.16 10.90 -0.15
N ASN A 245 14.74 10.38 0.92
CA ASN A 245 14.90 11.05 2.19
C ASN A 245 15.70 12.36 2.03
N GLU A 246 16.82 12.33 1.29
CA GLU A 246 17.62 13.54 1.03
C GLU A 246 16.86 14.57 0.18
N ARG A 247 16.04 14.11 -0.80
CA ARG A 247 15.21 15.01 -1.63
C ARG A 247 14.17 15.74 -0.81
N TYR A 248 13.60 15.10 0.22
CA TYR A 248 12.55 15.62 1.08
C TYR A 248 12.98 15.88 2.52
N LYS A 249 14.27 16.10 2.76
CA LYS A 249 14.87 16.27 4.11
C LYS A 249 14.30 17.45 4.91
N ASP A 250 13.74 18.46 4.23
CA ASP A 250 13.09 19.61 4.88
C ASP A 250 11.64 19.31 5.30
N GLU A 251 11.13 18.12 4.93
CA GLU A 251 9.83 17.61 5.33
C GLU A 251 10.03 16.46 6.33
N LYS A 252 9.00 16.16 7.12
CA LYS A 252 8.96 14.91 7.88
C LYS A 252 8.49 13.78 6.97
N ILE A 253 9.06 12.59 7.17
CA ILE A 253 8.65 11.37 6.46
C ILE A 253 7.79 10.54 7.40
N ILE A 254 6.61 10.15 6.95
CA ILE A 254 5.72 9.23 7.67
C ILE A 254 5.80 7.88 6.96
N TRP A 255 6.33 6.87 7.65
CA TRP A 255 6.42 5.52 7.11
C TRP A 255 5.14 4.76 7.40
N PHE A 256 4.48 4.24 6.36
CA PHE A 256 3.43 3.24 6.50
C PHE A 256 3.98 1.86 6.14
N LEU A 257 3.85 0.89 7.04
CA LEU A 257 4.41 -0.44 6.90
C LEU A 257 3.35 -1.49 7.24
N GLU A 258 3.26 -2.54 6.47
CA GLU A 258 2.43 -3.70 6.74
C GLU A 258 3.17 -4.99 6.37
N SER A 259 2.65 -6.14 6.75
CA SER A 259 3.27 -7.44 6.44
C SER A 259 2.22 -8.49 6.11
N CYS A 260 2.54 -9.33 5.12
CA CYS A 260 1.78 -10.50 4.73
C CYS A 260 2.31 -11.75 5.47
N ASP A 261 3.39 -12.33 4.98
CA ASP A 261 3.92 -13.62 5.44
C ASP A 261 4.95 -13.52 6.57
N LEU A 262 5.35 -12.30 6.93
CA LEU A 262 6.32 -12.12 8.00
C LEU A 262 5.69 -12.42 9.37
N GLY A 263 6.14 -13.48 10.04
CA GLY A 263 5.87 -13.68 11.46
C GLY A 263 6.65 -12.69 12.33
N ILE A 264 6.35 -12.66 13.65
CA ILE A 264 6.88 -11.70 14.64
C ILE A 264 8.39 -11.45 14.54
N MET A 265 9.20 -12.54 14.44
CA MET A 265 10.65 -12.39 14.34
C MET A 265 11.11 -11.86 12.97
N ALA A 266 10.36 -12.13 11.92
CA ALA A 266 10.66 -11.62 10.59
C ALA A 266 10.33 -10.13 10.47
N ILE A 267 9.20 -9.68 11.03
CA ILE A 267 8.85 -8.25 11.16
C ILE A 267 9.98 -7.51 11.90
N ARG A 268 10.42 -8.03 13.04
CA ARG A 268 11.51 -7.41 13.81
C ARG A 268 12.80 -7.32 13.00
N ARG A 269 13.17 -8.38 12.25
CA ARG A 269 14.35 -8.36 11.38
C ARG A 269 14.22 -7.40 10.22
N ALA A 270 13.04 -7.29 9.62
CA ALA A 270 12.76 -6.35 8.53
C ALA A 270 12.96 -4.90 9.00
N ILE A 271 12.36 -4.53 10.12
CA ILE A 271 12.52 -3.19 10.71
C ILE A 271 13.99 -2.93 11.08
N TRP A 272 14.67 -3.90 11.68
CA TRP A 272 16.09 -3.80 12.00
C TRP A 272 16.92 -3.53 10.74
N GLN A 273 16.64 -4.24 9.65
CA GLN A 273 17.35 -4.10 8.38
C GLN A 273 17.12 -2.72 7.76
N MET A 274 15.86 -2.27 7.65
CA MET A 274 15.51 -0.94 7.14
C MET A 274 16.17 0.19 7.97
N LYS A 275 16.11 0.07 9.30
CA LYS A 275 16.73 0.98 10.24
C LYS A 275 18.24 1.10 9.97
N HIS A 276 18.98 -0.01 9.93
CA HIS A 276 20.43 -0.02 9.71
C HIS A 276 20.82 0.33 8.28
N ALA A 277 19.91 0.22 7.33
CA ALA A 277 20.07 0.75 5.98
C ALA A 277 19.89 2.27 5.91
N GLY A 278 19.44 2.94 6.99
CA GLY A 278 19.24 4.39 7.03
C GLY A 278 17.95 4.85 6.36
N TRP A 279 16.96 3.96 6.21
CA TRP A 279 15.71 4.31 5.56
C TRP A 279 14.86 5.28 6.38
N PHE A 280 14.98 5.26 7.70
CA PHE A 280 14.15 6.07 8.60
C PHE A 280 14.75 7.45 8.94
N GLU A 281 15.65 7.96 8.10
CA GLU A 281 16.12 9.33 8.23
C GLU A 281 14.96 10.32 8.03
N HIS A 282 14.95 11.41 8.81
CA HIS A 282 13.90 12.44 8.82
C HIS A 282 12.48 11.95 9.16
N VAL A 283 12.35 10.74 9.74
CA VAL A 283 11.05 10.20 10.11
C VAL A 283 10.31 11.12 11.10
N GLY A 284 9.01 11.27 10.90
CA GLY A 284 8.11 12.03 11.74
C GLY A 284 7.04 11.16 12.43
N GLY A 285 6.93 9.89 12.02
CA GLY A 285 5.99 8.92 12.60
C GLY A 285 5.90 7.65 11.77
N PHE A 286 5.31 6.62 12.39
CA PHE A 286 5.08 5.32 11.77
C PHE A 286 3.60 4.96 11.85
N LEU A 287 3.06 4.48 10.73
CA LEU A 287 1.73 3.92 10.58
C LEU A 287 1.90 2.43 10.26
N ILE A 288 1.56 1.57 11.20
CA ILE A 288 1.79 0.12 11.08
C ILE A 288 0.45 -0.57 10.89
N GLY A 289 0.31 -1.27 9.77
CA GLY A 289 -0.86 -2.07 9.47
C GLY A 289 -0.97 -3.31 10.35
N ARG A 290 -2.18 -3.83 10.49
CA ARG A 290 -2.46 -5.07 11.22
C ARG A 290 -1.83 -6.24 10.46
N PRO A 291 -0.87 -6.99 11.05
CA PRO A 291 -0.18 -8.09 10.36
C PRO A 291 -1.05 -9.35 10.29
N LEU A 292 -0.83 -10.23 9.30
CA LEU A 292 -1.52 -11.53 9.27
C LEU A 292 -1.22 -12.40 10.50
N CYS A 293 -0.03 -12.27 11.11
CA CYS A 293 0.33 -12.92 12.38
C CYS A 293 -0.24 -12.19 13.62
N PHE A 294 -1.35 -11.44 13.47
CA PHE A 294 -1.99 -10.68 14.54
C PHE A 294 -2.31 -11.56 15.75
N GLY A 295 -1.85 -11.14 16.94
CA GLY A 295 -2.04 -11.84 18.20
C GLY A 295 -1.08 -13.02 18.42
N GLU A 296 -0.09 -13.24 17.57
CA GLU A 296 0.95 -14.22 17.79
C GLU A 296 2.07 -13.68 18.71
N GLU A 297 2.76 -14.60 19.36
CA GLU A 297 3.95 -14.31 20.16
C GLU A 297 5.11 -15.21 19.74
N ALA A 298 6.32 -14.68 19.80
CA ALA A 298 7.54 -15.44 19.58
C ALA A 298 8.65 -15.00 20.53
N PHE A 299 9.26 -15.94 21.26
CA PHE A 299 10.33 -15.70 22.23
C PHE A 299 9.98 -14.64 23.30
N GLY A 300 8.70 -14.55 23.68
CA GLY A 300 8.21 -13.63 24.71
C GLY A 300 8.03 -12.19 24.24
N ILE A 301 7.95 -11.97 22.93
CA ILE A 301 7.55 -10.69 22.33
C ILE A 301 6.36 -10.89 21.39
N ASP A 302 5.50 -9.90 21.38
CA ASP A 302 4.35 -9.75 20.47
C ASP A 302 4.67 -8.83 19.28
N GLN A 303 3.67 -8.57 18.45
CA GLN A 303 3.78 -7.64 17.33
C GLN A 303 4.17 -6.22 17.77
N TYR A 304 3.70 -5.77 18.95
CA TYR A 304 3.97 -4.42 19.43
C TYR A 304 5.44 -4.25 19.78
N ARG A 305 5.98 -5.14 20.59
CA ARG A 305 7.40 -5.11 20.99
C ARG A 305 8.34 -5.40 19.83
N ALA A 306 7.91 -6.22 18.85
CA ALA A 306 8.70 -6.47 17.65
C ALA A 306 9.02 -5.17 16.90
N VAL A 307 8.11 -4.19 16.96
CA VAL A 307 8.18 -2.90 16.28
C VAL A 307 8.74 -1.81 17.21
N THR A 308 8.07 -1.57 18.34
CA THR A 308 8.33 -0.40 19.21
C THR A 308 9.71 -0.41 19.85
N ASP A 309 10.23 -1.58 20.26
CA ASP A 309 11.58 -1.70 20.83
C ASP A 309 12.67 -1.19 19.86
N LEU A 310 12.47 -1.34 18.54
CA LEU A 310 13.43 -0.91 17.53
C LEU A 310 13.23 0.53 17.07
N LEU A 311 12.00 1.03 17.11
CA LEU A 311 11.66 2.37 16.62
C LEU A 311 11.72 3.45 17.71
N ALA A 312 11.80 3.07 18.98
CA ALA A 312 11.83 4.01 20.10
C ALA A 312 12.94 5.08 19.99
N GLU A 313 14.10 4.74 19.42
CA GLU A 313 15.22 5.68 19.29
C GLU A 313 14.94 6.89 18.42
N TYR A 314 13.95 6.79 17.51
CA TYR A 314 13.56 7.91 16.64
C TYR A 314 12.74 8.98 17.37
N ASN A 315 12.23 8.65 18.56
CA ASN A 315 11.48 9.59 19.40
C ASN A 315 10.30 10.23 18.68
N VAL A 316 9.55 9.42 17.92
CA VAL A 316 8.35 9.80 17.16
C VAL A 316 7.19 8.84 17.45
N PRO A 317 5.93 9.24 17.21
CA PRO A 317 4.79 8.35 17.39
C PRO A 317 4.84 7.13 16.47
N VAL A 318 4.38 5.98 17.00
CA VAL A 318 4.15 4.72 16.28
C VAL A 318 2.69 4.33 16.49
N ILE A 319 1.91 4.31 15.43
CA ILE A 319 0.48 3.96 15.45
C ILE A 319 0.34 2.58 14.83
N MET A 320 -0.28 1.64 15.53
CA MET A 320 -0.33 0.23 15.15
C MET A 320 -1.75 -0.30 15.01
N ASP A 321 -1.87 -1.43 14.32
CA ASP A 321 -3.12 -2.14 14.02
C ASP A 321 -4.09 -1.35 13.15
N LEU A 322 -3.51 -0.56 12.24
CA LEU A 322 -4.27 0.21 11.27
C LEU A 322 -4.84 -0.68 10.15
N ASP A 323 -5.88 -0.18 9.50
CA ASP A 323 -6.51 -0.81 8.32
C ASP A 323 -5.64 -0.61 7.07
N ILE A 324 -4.39 -1.05 7.13
CA ILE A 324 -3.39 -1.01 6.06
C ILE A 324 -2.85 -2.43 5.87
N GLY A 325 -3.01 -3.00 4.69
CA GLY A 325 -2.45 -4.33 4.38
C GLY A 325 -3.48 -5.42 4.15
N HIS A 326 -3.17 -6.65 4.61
CA HIS A 326 -3.82 -7.89 4.17
C HIS A 326 -5.01 -8.34 5.01
N LEU A 327 -5.20 -7.81 6.22
CA LEU A 327 -6.43 -8.01 7.00
C LEU A 327 -7.43 -6.90 6.65
N ALA A 328 -8.44 -7.27 5.87
CA ALA A 328 -9.43 -6.32 5.35
C ALA A 328 -10.30 -5.69 6.46
N PRO A 329 -10.81 -4.48 6.25
CA PRO A 329 -10.73 -3.66 5.05
C PRO A 329 -9.38 -2.97 4.90
N MET A 330 -9.05 -2.50 3.69
CA MET A 330 -7.82 -1.78 3.41
C MET A 330 -8.11 -0.31 3.11
N MET A 331 -7.59 0.57 3.94
CA MET A 331 -7.60 2.02 3.70
C MET A 331 -6.58 2.36 2.60
N PRO A 332 -6.95 3.08 1.53
CA PRO A 332 -5.99 3.48 0.51
C PRO A 332 -5.01 4.51 1.07
N VAL A 333 -3.71 4.28 0.85
CA VAL A 333 -2.64 5.18 1.26
C VAL A 333 -1.89 5.69 0.03
N VAL A 334 -1.69 7.00 -0.07
CA VAL A 334 -1.02 7.60 -1.24
C VAL A 334 0.47 7.76 -0.94
N ALA A 335 1.28 6.82 -1.45
CA ALA A 335 2.74 6.88 -1.38
C ALA A 335 3.27 8.12 -2.13
N GLY A 336 4.15 8.86 -1.49
CA GLY A 336 4.70 10.11 -2.00
C GLY A 336 3.86 11.35 -1.68
N ALA A 337 2.60 11.24 -1.25
CA ALA A 337 1.80 12.41 -0.90
C ALA A 337 2.20 13.01 0.46
N THR A 338 2.13 14.32 0.58
CA THR A 338 2.13 14.98 1.87
C THR A 338 0.74 14.83 2.50
N ALA A 339 0.71 14.50 3.78
CA ALA A 339 -0.54 14.28 4.49
C ALA A 339 -0.50 14.81 5.92
N ILE A 340 -1.68 15.08 6.43
CA ILE A 340 -1.97 15.25 7.84
C ILE A 340 -2.67 13.98 8.31
N VAL A 341 -2.15 13.37 9.36
CA VAL A 341 -2.72 12.18 9.99
C VAL A 341 -3.16 12.55 11.39
N ASP A 342 -4.44 12.47 11.65
CA ASP A 342 -5.03 12.68 12.97
C ASP A 342 -5.54 11.33 13.51
N VAL A 343 -5.12 10.99 14.74
CA VAL A 343 -5.54 9.76 15.42
C VAL A 343 -6.13 10.13 16.78
N GLU A 344 -7.34 9.66 17.07
CA GLU A 344 -8.01 9.85 18.36
C GLU A 344 -8.75 8.57 18.77
N GLY A 345 -8.25 7.87 19.79
CA GLY A 345 -8.75 6.56 20.19
C GLY A 345 -8.62 5.56 19.03
N ASN A 346 -9.72 4.96 18.60
CA ASN A 346 -9.78 4.01 17.50
C ASN A 346 -10.11 4.67 16.13
N ASN A 347 -10.05 5.99 16.06
CA ASN A 347 -10.31 6.71 14.82
C ASN A 347 -9.00 7.24 14.23
N ILE A 348 -8.77 6.97 12.97
CA ILE A 348 -7.69 7.57 12.18
C ILE A 348 -8.28 8.30 10.99
N GLN A 349 -7.68 9.42 10.64
CA GLN A 349 -8.00 10.17 9.43
C GLN A 349 -6.71 10.61 8.75
N ILE A 350 -6.62 10.40 7.45
CA ILE A 350 -5.50 10.84 6.61
C ILE A 350 -6.04 11.84 5.60
N GLU A 351 -5.57 13.08 5.68
CA GLU A 351 -5.91 14.15 4.72
C GLU A 351 -4.71 14.42 3.83
N TYR A 352 -4.86 14.15 2.53
CA TYR A 352 -3.81 14.36 1.53
C TYR A 352 -3.76 15.79 1.06
N THR A 353 -2.53 16.31 0.84
CA THR A 353 -2.28 17.61 0.23
C THR A 353 -1.58 17.41 -1.10
N TRP A 354 -2.23 17.85 -2.17
CA TRP A 354 -1.73 17.74 -3.54
C TRP A 354 -0.88 18.98 -3.92
N LYS A 355 0.26 19.18 -3.24
CA LYS A 355 1.15 20.34 -3.48
C LYS A 355 2.53 19.91 -3.97
#